data_e981d843acb00a5f94dc2f69ddd5c2dc
#
_entry.id   e981d843acb00a5f94dc2f69ddd5c2dc
#
_cell.length_a   1.000
_cell.length_b   1.000
_cell.length_c   1.000
_cell.angle_alpha   90.00
_cell.angle_beta   90.00
_cell.angle_gamma   90.00
#
_symmetry.space_group_name_H-M   'P 1'
#
loop_
_entity.id
_entity.type
_entity.pdbx_description
1 polymer ?
#
loop_
_entity_poly.entity_id
_entity_poly.type
_entity_poly.pdbx_seq_one_letter_code
_entity_poly.pdbx_strand_id
1 'polypeptide(L)'
;FGGFGGFGGFGGFGQGAYTGSNTGYEEDNYLRAAGNYLRSGYYREARTVLDNMEENTRNARWYYYSALAHAGLGNQVSALEHAKRASALEPNNSEYRNLVNRFENGGSWYQQRQYTYGSPVAGNGNLCLKLCIANLLCNLCCGGGGLCCGGSPYAGY
;
A
#
# COMPACT_ATOMS: atom_id res chain seq x y z
N PHE A 1 -2.79 -2.52 11.83
CA PHE A 1 -1.56 -3.24 11.48
C PHE A 1 -1.91 -4.60 10.88
N GLY A 2 -2.80 -4.60 9.95
CA GLY A 2 -3.33 -5.81 9.38
C GLY A 2 -2.88 -6.03 7.97
N GLY A 3 -2.08 -7.08 7.73
CA GLY A 3 -2.19 -7.80 6.49
C GLY A 3 -1.17 -7.52 5.40
N PHE A 4 0.09 -7.55 5.71
CA PHE A 4 1.11 -7.98 4.76
C PHE A 4 1.44 -9.48 4.96
N GLY A 5 0.49 -10.23 5.47
CA GLY A 5 0.55 -11.68 5.65
C GLY A 5 0.23 -12.43 4.38
N GLY A 6 1.05 -12.33 3.36
CA GLY A 6 0.85 -13.04 2.10
C GLY A 6 2.12 -13.19 1.28
N PHE A 7 3.27 -13.06 1.88
CA PHE A 7 4.56 -13.33 1.25
C PHE A 7 5.02 -14.79 1.41
N GLY A 8 4.08 -15.71 1.54
CA GLY A 8 4.32 -17.15 1.53
C GLY A 8 4.47 -17.68 0.11
N GLY A 9 5.59 -17.42 -0.55
CA GLY A 9 5.81 -17.91 -1.90
C GLY A 9 7.20 -17.64 -2.44
N PHE A 10 8.18 -17.46 -1.57
CA PHE A 10 9.58 -17.33 -1.95
C PHE A 10 10.31 -18.68 -1.93
N GLY A 11 9.67 -19.73 -2.44
CA GLY A 11 10.29 -21.02 -2.64
C GLY A 11 10.86 -21.11 -4.05
N GLY A 12 12.16 -20.91 -4.21
CA GLY A 12 12.81 -21.16 -5.48
C GLY A 12 14.04 -20.31 -5.79
N PHE A 13 14.94 -20.15 -4.84
CA PHE A 13 16.29 -19.73 -5.19
C PHE A 13 17.09 -20.94 -5.64
N GLY A 14 17.06 -21.21 -6.95
CA GLY A 14 17.93 -22.16 -7.61
C GLY A 14 19.40 -21.83 -7.35
N GLN A 15 20.09 -22.78 -6.78
CA GLN A 15 21.52 -22.82 -6.55
C GLN A 15 22.22 -22.84 -7.91
N GLY A 16 22.48 -21.66 -8.48
CA GLY A 16 23.35 -21.50 -9.65
C GLY A 16 24.80 -21.33 -9.18
N ALA A 17 25.63 -22.29 -9.48
CA ALA A 17 27.08 -22.23 -9.26
C ALA A 17 27.69 -21.09 -10.09
N TYR A 18 28.28 -20.08 -9.42
CA TYR A 18 29.01 -19.00 -10.07
C TYR A 18 30.49 -19.11 -9.76
N THR A 19 31.25 -19.49 -10.76
CA THR A 19 32.70 -19.36 -10.83
C THR A 19 33.01 -18.01 -11.49
N GLY A 20 33.55 -17.06 -10.73
CA GLY A 20 34.06 -15.80 -11.34
C GLY A 20 34.37 -14.71 -10.31
N SER A 21 35.64 -14.35 -10.23
CA SER A 21 36.28 -13.17 -9.64
C SER A 21 35.82 -12.70 -8.23
N ASN A 22 36.79 -12.38 -7.37
CA ASN A 22 36.61 -12.00 -5.96
C ASN A 22 35.60 -10.85 -5.69
N THR A 23 35.40 -9.95 -6.63
CA THR A 23 34.39 -8.88 -6.53
C THR A 23 32.97 -9.41 -6.60
N GLY A 24 32.71 -10.45 -7.38
CA GLY A 24 31.40 -11.08 -7.47
C GLY A 24 30.97 -11.83 -6.20
N TYR A 25 31.91 -12.32 -5.39
CA TYR A 25 31.59 -13.00 -4.14
C TYR A 25 31.09 -12.05 -3.04
N GLU A 26 31.67 -10.86 -2.95
CA GLU A 26 31.20 -9.87 -1.97
C GLU A 26 29.82 -9.34 -2.34
N GLU A 27 29.59 -9.01 -3.60
CA GLU A 27 28.31 -8.57 -4.14
C GLU A 27 27.19 -9.61 -3.88
N ASP A 28 27.46 -10.88 -4.18
CA ASP A 28 26.49 -11.96 -3.93
C ASP A 28 26.22 -12.19 -2.44
N ASN A 29 27.22 -12.00 -1.59
CA ASN A 29 27.06 -12.10 -0.14
C ASN A 29 26.16 -11.00 0.42
N TYR A 30 26.31 -9.75 -0.02
CA TYR A 30 25.43 -8.63 0.37
C TYR A 30 23.99 -8.88 -0.06
N LEU A 31 23.78 -9.28 -1.32
CA LEU A 31 22.46 -9.57 -1.85
C LEU A 31 21.81 -10.76 -1.14
N ARG A 32 22.59 -11.78 -0.81
CA ARG A 32 22.11 -12.94 -0.07
C ARG A 32 21.72 -12.59 1.37
N ALA A 33 22.52 -11.77 2.04
CA ALA A 33 22.21 -11.27 3.38
C ALA A 33 20.95 -10.39 3.35
N ALA A 34 20.85 -9.46 2.41
CA ALA A 34 19.66 -8.63 2.24
C ALA A 34 18.40 -9.47 2.00
N GLY A 35 18.49 -10.50 1.14
CA GLY A 35 17.39 -11.44 0.89
C GLY A 35 16.95 -12.20 2.15
N ASN A 36 17.88 -12.58 3.02
CA ASN A 36 17.57 -13.22 4.29
C ASN A 36 16.86 -12.26 5.27
N TYR A 37 17.34 -11.02 5.38
CA TYR A 37 16.67 -10.00 6.18
C TYR A 37 15.26 -9.69 5.67
N LEU A 38 15.07 -9.58 4.35
CA LEU A 38 13.74 -9.36 3.75
C LEU A 38 12.77 -10.49 4.09
N ARG A 39 13.20 -11.76 4.02
CA ARG A 39 12.36 -12.91 4.39
C ARG A 39 11.97 -12.91 5.87
N SER A 40 12.86 -12.41 6.71
CA SER A 40 12.63 -12.30 8.16
C SER A 40 11.85 -11.04 8.55
N GLY A 41 11.52 -10.16 7.59
CA GLY A 41 10.81 -8.91 7.85
C GLY A 41 11.67 -7.78 8.40
N TYR A 42 12.99 -7.96 8.44
CA TYR A 42 13.96 -6.96 8.91
C TYR A 42 14.32 -5.98 7.77
N TYR A 43 13.37 -5.12 7.40
CA TYR A 43 13.49 -4.24 6.23
C TYR A 43 14.56 -3.16 6.40
N ARG A 44 14.77 -2.68 7.63
CA ARG A 44 15.82 -1.68 7.93
C ARG A 44 17.20 -2.26 7.75
N GLU A 45 17.43 -3.44 8.29
CA GLU A 45 18.68 -4.17 8.19
C GLU A 45 18.97 -4.56 6.75
N ALA A 46 17.97 -5.03 6.02
CA ALA A 46 18.08 -5.29 4.59
C ALA A 46 18.52 -4.03 3.84
N ARG A 47 17.93 -2.88 4.15
CA ARG A 47 18.29 -1.61 3.53
C ARG A 47 19.72 -1.21 3.85
N THR A 48 20.14 -1.31 5.10
CA THR A 48 21.52 -1.01 5.51
C THR A 48 22.54 -1.86 4.77
N VAL A 49 22.26 -3.16 4.61
CA VAL A 49 23.14 -4.07 3.86
C VAL A 49 23.22 -3.68 2.38
N LEU A 50 22.09 -3.32 1.77
CA LEU A 50 22.05 -2.88 0.38
C LEU A 50 22.76 -1.53 0.16
N ASP A 51 22.70 -0.62 1.13
CA ASP A 51 23.35 0.68 1.05
C ASP A 51 24.88 0.60 1.17
N ASN A 52 25.39 -0.47 1.79
CA ASN A 52 26.83 -0.72 1.86
C ASN A 52 27.41 -1.19 0.52
N MET A 53 26.59 -1.56 -0.45
CA MET A 53 27.05 -1.91 -1.79
C MET A 53 27.37 -0.66 -2.61
N GLU A 54 28.49 -0.70 -3.31
CA GLU A 54 28.91 0.38 -4.21
C GLU A 54 27.88 0.60 -5.34
N GLU A 55 27.73 1.85 -5.77
CA GLU A 55 26.73 2.21 -6.80
C GLU A 55 26.96 1.53 -8.14
N ASN A 56 28.23 1.31 -8.51
CA ASN A 56 28.64 0.66 -9.75
C ASN A 56 28.32 -0.86 -9.78
N THR A 57 28.14 -1.47 -8.60
CA THR A 57 27.80 -2.91 -8.47
C THR A 57 26.29 -3.16 -8.35
N ARG A 58 25.47 -2.12 -8.38
CA ARG A 58 24.01 -2.22 -8.24
C ARG A 58 23.37 -2.78 -9.50
N ASN A 59 23.07 -4.07 -9.47
CA ASN A 59 22.40 -4.80 -10.54
C ASN A 59 20.86 -4.81 -10.37
N ALA A 60 20.14 -5.44 -11.31
CA ALA A 60 18.67 -5.55 -11.26
C ALA A 60 18.16 -6.18 -9.95
N ARG A 61 18.89 -7.18 -9.43
CA ARG A 61 18.56 -7.85 -8.17
C ARG A 61 18.69 -6.92 -6.96
N TRP A 62 19.68 -6.01 -6.97
CA TRP A 62 19.80 -4.98 -5.95
C TRP A 62 18.57 -4.06 -5.94
N TYR A 63 18.16 -3.58 -7.11
CA TYR A 63 16.96 -2.74 -7.23
C TYR A 63 15.69 -3.47 -6.80
N TYR A 64 15.58 -4.74 -7.11
CA TYR A 64 14.46 -5.59 -6.68
C TYR A 64 14.38 -5.71 -5.15
N TYR A 65 15.49 -6.05 -4.50
CA TYR A 65 15.54 -6.14 -3.03
C TYR A 65 15.33 -4.79 -2.35
N SER A 66 15.88 -3.73 -2.92
CA SER A 66 15.68 -2.37 -2.44
C SER A 66 14.21 -1.94 -2.54
N ALA A 67 13.51 -2.31 -3.62
CA ALA A 67 12.08 -2.09 -3.77
C ALA A 67 11.27 -2.79 -2.67
N LEU A 68 11.59 -4.05 -2.36
CA LEU A 68 10.94 -4.80 -1.29
C LEU A 68 11.21 -4.19 0.09
N ALA A 69 12.45 -3.77 0.37
CA ALA A 69 12.81 -3.10 1.62
C ALA A 69 12.04 -1.79 1.79
N HIS A 70 11.99 -0.94 0.76
CA HIS A 70 11.22 0.30 0.78
C HIS A 70 9.72 0.05 0.99
N ALA A 71 9.15 -0.95 0.33
CA ALA A 71 7.75 -1.32 0.52
C ALA A 71 7.46 -1.76 1.96
N GLY A 72 8.34 -2.56 2.56
CA GLY A 72 8.23 -2.97 3.95
C GLY A 72 8.37 -1.82 4.96
N LEU A 73 9.13 -0.78 4.62
CA LEU A 73 9.26 0.45 5.40
C LEU A 73 8.11 1.45 5.16
N GLY A 74 7.19 1.17 4.25
CA GLY A 74 6.08 2.05 3.91
C GLY A 74 6.40 3.11 2.85
N ASN A 75 7.61 3.11 2.28
CA ASN A 75 8.05 4.06 1.25
C ASN A 75 7.60 3.59 -0.15
N GLN A 76 6.31 3.69 -0.45
CA GLN A 76 5.72 3.15 -1.67
C GLN A 76 6.26 3.79 -2.95
N VAL A 77 6.55 5.09 -2.93
CA VAL A 77 7.07 5.81 -4.10
C VAL A 77 8.44 5.28 -4.48
N SER A 78 9.37 5.21 -3.52
CA SER A 78 10.72 4.68 -3.74
C SER A 78 10.67 3.19 -4.11
N ALA A 79 9.76 2.42 -3.50
CA ALA A 79 9.56 1.02 -3.84
C ALA A 79 9.17 0.84 -5.31
N LEU A 80 8.22 1.62 -5.80
CA LEU A 80 7.77 1.57 -7.19
C LEU A 80 8.89 2.01 -8.16
N GLU A 81 9.62 3.07 -7.83
CA GLU A 81 10.75 3.55 -8.65
C GLU A 81 11.82 2.46 -8.80
N HIS A 82 12.23 1.85 -7.70
CA HIS A 82 13.23 0.78 -7.71
C HIS A 82 12.73 -0.48 -8.44
N ALA A 83 11.46 -0.83 -8.27
CA ALA A 83 10.85 -1.95 -9.00
C ALA A 83 10.86 -1.71 -10.52
N LYS A 84 10.55 -0.48 -10.97
CA LYS A 84 10.62 -0.10 -12.38
C LYS A 84 12.05 -0.17 -12.92
N ARG A 85 13.05 0.26 -12.15
CA ARG A 85 14.47 0.13 -12.53
C ARG A 85 14.90 -1.33 -12.67
N ALA A 86 14.52 -2.20 -11.72
CA ALA A 86 14.77 -3.64 -11.82
C ALA A 86 14.17 -4.25 -13.09
N SER A 87 12.92 -3.94 -13.39
CA SER A 87 12.23 -4.41 -14.59
C SER A 87 12.82 -3.83 -15.88
N ALA A 88 13.35 -2.62 -15.87
CA ALA A 88 14.01 -2.01 -17.02
C ALA A 88 15.37 -2.67 -17.32
N LEU A 89 16.13 -3.08 -16.29
CA LEU A 89 17.40 -3.77 -16.44
C LEU A 89 17.23 -5.23 -16.92
N GLU A 90 16.17 -5.90 -16.46
CA GLU A 90 15.84 -7.27 -16.87
C GLU A 90 14.37 -7.39 -17.29
N PRO A 91 14.03 -6.94 -18.51
CA PRO A 91 12.62 -6.92 -18.97
C PRO A 91 12.02 -8.32 -19.17
N ASN A 92 12.83 -9.34 -19.33
CA ASN A 92 12.39 -10.71 -19.48
C ASN A 92 12.05 -11.40 -18.14
N ASN A 93 12.42 -10.79 -17.01
CA ASN A 93 12.13 -11.31 -15.69
C ASN A 93 10.69 -11.03 -15.29
N SER A 94 9.87 -12.08 -15.25
CA SER A 94 8.45 -11.99 -14.90
C SER A 94 8.24 -11.55 -13.45
N GLU A 95 9.16 -11.86 -12.55
CA GLU A 95 9.08 -11.53 -11.13
C GLU A 95 9.16 -10.01 -10.93
N TYR A 96 10.08 -9.34 -11.62
CA TYR A 96 10.23 -7.89 -11.54
C TYR A 96 9.04 -7.14 -12.13
N ARG A 97 8.50 -7.63 -13.26
CA ARG A 97 7.26 -7.08 -13.84
C ARG A 97 6.05 -7.25 -12.93
N ASN A 98 5.94 -8.42 -12.30
CA ASN A 98 4.86 -8.69 -11.34
C ASN A 98 4.96 -7.78 -10.11
N LEU A 99 6.18 -7.46 -9.66
CA LEU A 99 6.40 -6.54 -8.56
C LEU A 99 5.94 -5.12 -8.92
N VAL A 100 6.28 -4.62 -10.11
CA VAL A 100 5.80 -3.33 -10.62
C VAL A 100 4.28 -3.29 -10.66
N ASN A 101 3.65 -4.29 -11.29
CA ASN A 101 2.19 -4.39 -11.37
C ASN A 101 1.53 -4.40 -9.98
N ARG A 102 2.14 -5.10 -9.02
CA ARG A 102 1.64 -5.13 -7.64
C ARG A 102 1.70 -3.77 -6.97
N PHE A 103 2.78 -3.02 -7.16
CA PHE A 103 2.92 -1.68 -6.57
C PHE A 103 2.05 -0.65 -7.28
N GLU A 104 1.91 -0.72 -8.58
CA GLU A 104 1.01 0.16 -9.34
C GLU A 104 -0.47 -0.08 -8.98
N ASN A 105 -0.88 -1.34 -8.93
CA ASN A 105 -2.26 -1.70 -8.56
C ASN A 105 -2.50 -1.62 -7.05
N GLY A 106 -1.47 -1.86 -6.23
CA GLY A 106 -1.53 -1.71 -4.78
C GLY A 106 -1.75 -0.26 -4.32
N GLY A 107 -1.28 0.72 -5.11
CA GLY A 107 -1.54 2.14 -4.86
C GLY A 107 -2.99 2.53 -5.09
N SER A 108 -3.69 1.87 -5.98
CA SER A 108 -5.08 2.20 -6.32
C SER A 108 -6.07 1.93 -5.18
N TRP A 109 -5.83 0.92 -4.33
CA TRP A 109 -6.70 0.67 -3.19
C TRP A 109 -6.54 1.72 -2.07
N TYR A 110 -5.37 2.35 -1.94
CA TYR A 110 -5.17 3.50 -1.05
C TYR A 110 -5.90 4.74 -1.57
N GLN A 111 -5.84 4.98 -2.87
CA GLN A 111 -6.60 6.06 -3.49
C GLN A 111 -8.11 5.81 -3.34
N GLN A 112 -8.57 4.59 -3.53
CA GLN A 112 -9.97 4.23 -3.37
C GLN A 112 -10.44 4.36 -1.91
N ARG A 113 -9.59 4.10 -0.92
CA ARG A 113 -9.91 4.36 0.49
C ARG A 113 -9.91 5.85 0.84
N GLN A 114 -9.03 6.66 0.23
CA GLN A 114 -9.07 8.11 0.43
C GLN A 114 -10.35 8.72 -0.13
N TYR A 115 -10.82 8.24 -1.27
CA TYR A 115 -12.13 8.66 -1.82
C TYR A 115 -13.30 8.23 -0.94
N THR A 116 -13.21 7.09 -0.27
CA THR A 116 -14.28 6.60 0.62
C THR A 116 -14.25 7.29 1.99
N TYR A 117 -13.10 7.71 2.50
CA TYR A 117 -12.97 8.37 3.80
C TYR A 117 -12.97 9.92 3.71
N GLY A 118 -12.63 10.49 2.56
CA GLY A 118 -12.51 11.92 2.34
C GLY A 118 -13.78 12.58 1.82
N SER A 119 -14.84 11.83 1.54
CA SER A 119 -16.08 12.43 1.03
C SER A 119 -17.31 11.63 1.42
N PRO A 120 -17.76 11.68 2.68
CA PRO A 120 -19.12 11.27 3.00
C PRO A 120 -20.15 12.20 2.36
N VAL A 121 -19.70 13.27 1.68
CA VAL A 121 -20.57 14.32 1.13
C VAL A 121 -20.58 14.37 -0.39
N ALA A 122 -19.67 13.68 -1.10
CA ALA A 122 -19.60 13.76 -2.57
C ALA A 122 -20.58 12.82 -3.29
N GLY A 123 -21.22 11.88 -2.59
CA GLY A 123 -22.23 11.00 -3.20
C GLY A 123 -23.67 11.52 -3.18
N ASN A 124 -23.97 12.49 -2.36
CA ASN A 124 -25.31 13.14 -2.31
C ASN A 124 -25.20 14.45 -1.52
N GLY A 125 -24.38 15.39 -2.01
CA GLY A 125 -24.14 16.69 -1.37
C GLY A 125 -25.39 17.51 -1.03
N ASN A 126 -26.56 16.99 -1.36
CA ASN A 126 -27.84 17.58 -1.01
C ASN A 126 -28.57 16.92 0.16
N LEU A 127 -28.08 15.74 0.67
CA LEU A 127 -28.83 15.05 1.72
C LEU A 127 -28.71 15.79 3.06
N CYS A 128 -27.52 16.20 3.43
CA CYS A 128 -27.30 16.98 4.66
C CYS A 128 -27.94 18.38 4.54
N LEU A 129 -27.80 18.99 3.36
CA LEU A 129 -28.45 20.28 3.08
C LEU A 129 -29.98 20.13 3.03
N LYS A 130 -30.48 19.08 2.43
CA LYS A 130 -31.91 18.75 2.42
C LYS A 130 -32.46 18.46 3.82
N LEU A 131 -31.70 17.75 4.66
CA LEU A 131 -32.06 17.51 6.06
C LEU A 131 -32.02 18.81 6.89
N CYS A 132 -31.02 19.67 6.66
CA CYS A 132 -30.97 20.97 7.33
C CYS A 132 -32.11 21.90 6.89
N ILE A 133 -32.42 21.94 5.60
CA ILE A 133 -33.53 22.74 5.06
C ILE A 133 -34.88 22.18 5.52
N ALA A 134 -35.04 20.85 5.53
CA ALA A 134 -36.24 20.19 6.04
C ALA A 134 -36.42 20.48 7.55
N ASN A 135 -35.35 20.48 8.32
CA ASN A 135 -35.39 20.79 9.76
C ASN A 135 -35.69 22.28 10.01
N LEU A 136 -35.13 23.17 9.18
CA LEU A 136 -35.46 24.62 9.23
C LEU A 136 -36.91 24.89 8.84
N LEU A 137 -37.40 24.25 7.79
CA LEU A 137 -38.80 24.35 7.35
C LEU A 137 -39.77 23.77 8.43
N CYS A 138 -39.42 22.64 9.06
CA CYS A 138 -40.19 22.11 10.18
C CYS A 138 -40.21 23.05 11.38
N ASN A 139 -39.08 23.71 11.71
CA ASN A 139 -39.05 24.70 12.78
C ASN A 139 -39.83 25.98 12.44
N LEU A 140 -39.81 26.39 11.16
CA LEU A 140 -40.61 27.57 10.74
C LEU A 140 -42.11 27.25 10.72
N CYS A 141 -42.49 26.04 10.31
CA CYS A 141 -43.90 25.61 10.27
C CYS A 141 -44.44 25.25 11.64
N CYS A 142 -43.61 24.77 12.56
CA CYS A 142 -44.04 24.40 13.94
C CYS A 142 -43.86 25.56 14.94
N GLY A 143 -43.19 26.68 14.57
CA GLY A 143 -42.96 27.86 15.39
C GLY A 143 -44.18 28.81 15.46
N GLY A 144 -45.23 28.55 14.73
CA GLY A 144 -46.49 29.32 14.74
C GLY A 144 -47.68 28.48 15.13
N GLY A 145 -47.89 28.23 16.42
CA GLY A 145 -49.13 27.70 16.97
C GLY A 145 -49.34 26.19 16.77
N GLY A 146 -49.26 25.45 17.87
CA GLY A 146 -49.42 24.05 18.02
C GLY A 146 -50.46 23.38 17.13
N LEU A 147 -50.14 22.18 16.79
CA LEU A 147 -50.94 21.06 16.33
C LEU A 147 -50.21 20.24 15.26
N CYS A 148 -49.18 19.54 15.62
CA CYS A 148 -48.72 18.35 14.89
C CYS A 148 -47.80 17.51 15.77
N CYS A 149 -48.26 17.08 16.91
CA CYS A 149 -47.85 15.84 17.54
C CYS A 149 -49.11 15.17 18.04
N GLY A 150 -49.68 14.36 17.17
CA GLY A 150 -50.77 13.50 17.52
C GLY A 150 -50.36 12.55 18.65
N GLY A 151 -50.89 12.80 19.82
CA GLY A 151 -50.77 11.90 20.95
C GLY A 151 -51.45 10.59 20.61
N SER A 152 -50.78 9.51 20.86
CA SER A 152 -51.40 8.18 20.96
C SER A 152 -52.31 8.13 22.15
N PRO A 153 -53.58 7.77 22.00
CA PRO A 153 -54.40 7.43 23.13
C PRO A 153 -54.15 5.96 23.46
N TYR A 154 -53.36 5.69 24.50
CA TYR A 154 -53.52 4.47 25.23
C TYR A 154 -54.65 4.62 26.20
N ALA A 155 -55.85 4.18 25.78
CA ALA A 155 -56.93 3.88 26.68
C ALA A 155 -56.79 2.41 27.08
N GLY A 156 -56.70 2.19 28.40
CA GLY A 156 -56.68 0.89 29.01
C GLY A 156 -58.01 0.14 28.93
N TYR A 157 -57.93 -1.13 29.08
CA TYR A 157 -58.65 -2.08 29.93
C TYR A 157 -57.82 -3.33 29.96
#